data_769c0c7e3baf46b0bc48d7da1c326c7e
#
_entry.id   769c0c7e3baf46b0bc48d7da1c326c7e
#
_cell.length_a   1.000
_cell.length_b   1.000
_cell.length_c   1.000
_cell.angle_alpha   90.00
_cell.angle_beta   90.00
_cell.angle_gamma   90.00
#
_symmetry.space_group_name_H-M   'P 1'
#
loop_
_entity.id
_entity.type
_entity.pdbx_description
1 polymer ?
#
loop_
_entity_poly.entity_id
_entity_poly.type
_entity_poly.pdbx_seq_one_letter_code
_entity_poly.pdbx_strand_id
1 'polypeptide(L)'
;MKAHQIFQHASPALTRGIFHYLRTEQKEVYRTTVSTLAAGRKLRPVFVQKKTPEEQYAWLQKTVSMKGSDTVCEHLLQIWLLKAQRDLLVKFLDGVGIAHDGEGAADDLPDTIDADKLKATVQSLLAEYDPELVAVYLNTFQLQRLEGWDAIRDLIAADPRLQLGAPAPAKAEAGEAAAE
;
A
#
# COMPACT_ATOMS: atom_id res chain seq x y z
N MET A 1 -0.97 8.48 -9.12
CA MET A 1 -0.34 8.87 -7.82
C MET A 1 1.14 8.51 -7.87
N LYS A 2 2.02 9.11 -7.06
CA LYS A 2 3.43 8.72 -6.89
C LYS A 2 3.61 7.92 -5.60
N ALA A 3 4.67 7.13 -5.48
CA ALA A 3 4.86 6.25 -4.32
C ALA A 3 4.94 7.00 -2.97
N HIS A 4 5.64 8.15 -2.90
CA HIS A 4 5.66 8.96 -1.68
C HIS A 4 4.28 9.49 -1.28
N GLN A 5 3.37 9.71 -2.24
CA GLN A 5 2.01 10.16 -1.97
C GLN A 5 1.16 9.06 -1.36
N ILE A 6 1.44 7.77 -1.65
CA ILE A 6 0.78 6.65 -0.97
C ILE A 6 1.05 6.75 0.54
N PHE A 7 2.31 6.90 0.95
CA PHE A 7 2.65 7.09 2.37
C PHE A 7 2.16 8.41 2.96
N GLN A 8 2.00 9.45 2.13
CA GLN A 8 1.46 10.73 2.57
C GLN A 8 -0.03 10.65 2.90
N HIS A 9 -0.77 9.84 2.16
CA HIS A 9 -2.23 9.73 2.27
C HIS A 9 -2.70 8.51 3.04
N ALA A 10 -1.86 7.49 3.22
CA ALA A 10 -2.17 6.36 4.07
C ALA A 10 -2.27 6.76 5.55
N SER A 11 -3.13 6.08 6.28
CA SER A 11 -3.34 6.33 7.70
C SER A 11 -2.05 6.14 8.51
N PRO A 12 -1.89 6.87 9.62
CA PRO A 12 -0.77 6.65 10.54
C PRO A 12 -0.73 5.22 11.10
N ALA A 13 -1.87 4.56 11.24
CA ALA A 13 -1.96 3.18 11.73
C ALA A 13 -1.35 2.21 10.70
N LEU A 14 -1.73 2.32 9.43
CA LEU A 14 -1.22 1.47 8.36
C LEU A 14 0.28 1.69 8.14
N THR A 15 0.72 2.95 8.02
CA THR A 15 2.15 3.25 7.83
C THR A 15 3.01 2.77 8.98
N ARG A 16 2.53 2.89 10.22
CA ARG A 16 3.20 2.33 11.39
C ARG A 16 3.28 0.80 11.32
N GLY A 17 2.20 0.14 10.91
CA GLY A 17 2.16 -1.32 10.70
C GLY A 17 3.20 -1.77 9.68
N ILE A 18 3.34 -1.05 8.55
CA ILE A 18 4.37 -1.31 7.53
C ILE A 18 5.78 -1.21 8.16
N PHE A 19 6.10 -0.11 8.85
CA PHE A 19 7.43 0.05 9.44
C PHE A 19 7.71 -0.94 10.58
N HIS A 20 6.70 -1.30 11.36
CA HIS A 20 6.82 -2.33 12.37
C HIS A 20 7.19 -3.68 11.75
N TYR A 21 6.43 -4.11 10.73
CA TYR A 21 6.72 -5.33 9.99
C TYR A 21 8.14 -5.33 9.41
N LEU A 22 8.53 -4.27 8.72
CA LEU A 22 9.87 -4.17 8.14
C LEU A 22 10.96 -4.26 9.22
N ARG A 23 10.75 -3.65 10.37
CA ARG A 23 11.72 -3.67 11.48
C ARG A 23 11.85 -5.03 12.13
N THR A 24 10.76 -5.80 12.23
CA THR A 24 10.75 -7.12 12.89
C THR A 24 11.13 -8.25 11.95
N GLU A 25 10.52 -8.27 10.77
CA GLU A 25 10.63 -9.38 9.82
C GLU A 25 11.65 -9.12 8.69
N GLN A 26 11.88 -7.85 8.32
CA GLN A 26 12.75 -7.45 7.21
C GLN A 26 13.87 -6.50 7.69
N LYS A 27 14.62 -6.93 8.70
CA LYS A 27 15.58 -6.09 9.46
C LYS A 27 16.63 -5.41 8.58
N GLU A 28 17.11 -6.09 7.54
CA GLU A 28 18.11 -5.54 6.62
C GLU A 28 17.52 -4.44 5.74
N VAL A 29 16.33 -4.69 5.21
CA VAL A 29 15.57 -3.70 4.43
C VAL A 29 15.32 -2.46 5.28
N TYR A 30 14.85 -2.65 6.51
CA TYR A 30 14.63 -1.53 7.45
C TYR A 30 15.89 -0.71 7.71
N ARG A 31 17.02 -1.36 8.01
CA ARG A 31 18.29 -0.68 8.26
C ARG A 31 18.81 0.08 7.03
N THR A 32 18.73 -0.54 5.85
CA THR A 32 19.13 0.08 4.59
C THR A 32 18.25 1.30 4.30
N THR A 33 16.94 1.18 4.50
CA THR A 33 15.98 2.29 4.35
C THR A 33 16.34 3.47 5.24
N VAL A 34 16.54 3.23 6.55
CA VAL A 34 16.94 4.27 7.50
C VAL A 34 18.23 4.93 7.04
N SER A 35 19.22 4.14 6.61
CA SER A 35 20.53 4.66 6.16
C SER A 35 20.40 5.52 4.91
N THR A 36 19.66 5.06 3.89
CA THR A 36 19.44 5.77 2.63
C THR A 36 18.71 7.10 2.87
N LEU A 37 17.63 7.06 3.65
CA LEU A 37 16.85 8.26 3.95
C LEU A 37 17.62 9.26 4.82
N ALA A 38 18.42 8.79 5.78
CA ALA A 38 19.28 9.64 6.59
C ALA A 38 20.36 10.32 5.75
N ALA A 39 21.03 9.55 4.88
CA ALA A 39 22.04 10.09 3.96
C ALA A 39 21.45 11.17 3.04
N GLY A 40 20.27 10.95 2.47
CA GLY A 40 19.55 11.92 1.66
C GLY A 40 19.20 13.23 2.41
N ARG A 41 19.19 13.18 3.75
CA ARG A 41 18.98 14.33 4.65
C ARG A 41 20.25 14.87 5.28
N LYS A 42 21.42 14.38 4.84
CA LYS A 42 22.74 14.73 5.43
C LYS A 42 22.81 14.42 6.92
N LEU A 43 22.08 13.40 7.37
CA LEU A 43 22.10 12.92 8.75
C LEU A 43 22.91 11.63 8.84
N ARG A 44 23.60 11.42 9.96
CA ARG A 44 24.22 10.13 10.26
C ARG A 44 23.14 9.14 10.69
N PRO A 45 23.06 7.94 10.10
CA PRO A 45 22.02 6.94 10.44
C PRO A 45 21.92 6.63 11.93
N VAL A 46 23.05 6.67 12.64
CA VAL A 46 23.11 6.42 14.10
C VAL A 46 22.19 7.33 14.92
N PHE A 47 21.95 8.57 14.47
CA PHE A 47 21.04 9.47 15.17
C PHE A 47 19.58 9.02 15.09
N VAL A 48 19.18 8.39 13.99
CA VAL A 48 17.87 7.80 13.85
C VAL A 48 17.79 6.48 14.60
N GLN A 49 18.81 5.63 14.48
CA GLN A 49 18.87 4.31 15.10
C GLN A 49 18.85 4.34 16.64
N LYS A 50 19.35 5.42 17.27
CA LYS A 50 19.31 5.62 18.72
C LYS A 50 17.95 6.04 19.27
N LYS A 51 17.01 6.43 18.41
CA LYS A 51 15.67 6.81 18.81
C LYS A 51 14.84 5.59 19.21
N THR A 52 13.80 5.83 20.01
CA THR A 52 12.80 4.79 20.30
C THR A 52 12.12 4.31 19.01
N PRO A 53 11.54 3.09 18.98
CA PRO A 53 10.81 2.60 17.80
C PRO A 53 9.77 3.60 17.28
N GLU A 54 9.02 4.19 18.18
CA GLU A 54 7.96 5.14 17.87
C GLU A 54 8.50 6.41 17.19
N GLU A 55 9.59 6.94 17.73
CA GLU A 55 10.25 8.10 17.15
C GLU A 55 10.89 7.78 15.79
N GLN A 56 11.38 6.53 15.60
CA GLN A 56 11.89 6.07 14.32
C GLN A 56 10.75 6.02 13.28
N TYR A 57 9.60 5.46 13.64
CA TYR A 57 8.44 5.38 12.74
C TYR A 57 7.91 6.76 12.37
N ALA A 58 7.79 7.66 13.33
CA ALA A 58 7.38 9.03 13.07
C ALA A 58 8.36 9.77 12.13
N TRP A 59 9.67 9.57 12.33
CA TRP A 59 10.71 10.12 11.46
C TRP A 59 10.64 9.51 10.05
N LEU A 60 10.47 8.19 9.94
CA LEU A 60 10.32 7.49 8.67
C LEU A 60 9.10 8.00 7.91
N GLN A 61 7.92 8.04 8.55
CA GLN A 61 6.69 8.51 7.92
C GLN A 61 6.85 9.92 7.35
N LYS A 62 7.39 10.83 8.15
CA LYS A 62 7.66 12.20 7.69
C LYS A 62 8.62 12.22 6.49
N THR A 63 9.63 11.34 6.48
CA THR A 63 10.68 11.37 5.48
C THR A 63 10.24 10.71 4.18
N VAL A 64 9.55 9.57 4.22
CA VAL A 64 9.04 8.87 3.03
C VAL A 64 7.91 9.64 2.34
N SER A 65 7.13 10.43 3.07
CA SER A 65 6.06 11.28 2.51
C SER A 65 6.57 12.50 1.74
N MET A 66 7.88 12.72 1.68
CA MET A 66 8.44 13.86 0.97
C MET A 66 8.80 13.52 -0.47
N LYS A 67 8.68 14.51 -1.36
CA LYS A 67 9.14 14.40 -2.76
C LYS A 67 10.60 13.92 -2.82
N GLY A 68 10.89 13.04 -3.77
CA GLY A 68 12.22 12.46 -3.97
C GLY A 68 12.47 11.16 -3.21
N SER A 69 11.47 10.66 -2.46
CA SER A 69 11.56 9.35 -1.78
C SER A 69 10.91 8.21 -2.59
N ASP A 70 10.49 8.47 -3.83
CA ASP A 70 9.67 7.53 -4.61
C ASP A 70 10.30 6.14 -4.74
N THR A 71 11.57 6.06 -5.14
CA THR A 71 12.27 4.77 -5.27
C THR A 71 12.30 3.97 -3.96
N VAL A 72 12.53 4.65 -2.84
CA VAL A 72 12.51 4.00 -1.52
C VAL A 72 11.10 3.55 -1.18
N CYS A 73 10.09 4.39 -1.43
CA CYS A 73 8.69 4.07 -1.16
C CYS A 73 8.21 2.88 -1.99
N GLU A 74 8.51 2.84 -3.29
CA GLU A 74 8.18 1.74 -4.19
C GLU A 74 8.77 0.42 -3.65
N HIS A 75 10.05 0.42 -3.32
CA HIS A 75 10.72 -0.75 -2.78
C HIS A 75 10.10 -1.24 -1.45
N LEU A 76 9.80 -0.31 -0.53
CA LEU A 76 9.15 -0.66 0.74
C LEU A 76 7.77 -1.26 0.55
N LEU A 77 6.95 -0.65 -0.32
CA LEU A 77 5.61 -1.14 -0.64
C LEU A 77 5.66 -2.52 -1.28
N GLN A 78 6.54 -2.72 -2.26
CA GLN A 78 6.72 -4.03 -2.91
C GLN A 78 7.09 -5.12 -1.91
N ILE A 79 8.10 -4.88 -1.07
CA ILE A 79 8.52 -5.90 -0.08
C ILE A 79 7.40 -6.18 0.92
N TRP A 80 6.74 -5.14 1.42
CA TRP A 80 5.67 -5.32 2.40
C TRP A 80 4.48 -6.05 1.79
N LEU A 81 4.05 -5.69 0.59
CA LEU A 81 2.94 -6.36 -0.10
C LEU A 81 3.28 -7.82 -0.38
N LEU A 82 4.42 -8.12 -1.00
CA LEU A 82 4.83 -9.48 -1.35
C LEU A 82 5.07 -10.37 -0.13
N LYS A 83 5.52 -9.83 0.99
CA LYS A 83 5.88 -10.64 2.16
C LYS A 83 4.84 -10.66 3.26
N ALA A 84 4.10 -9.57 3.45
CA ALA A 84 3.12 -9.45 4.53
C ALA A 84 1.66 -9.56 4.04
N GLN A 85 1.38 -9.29 2.75
CA GLN A 85 0.04 -9.25 2.19
C GLN A 85 -0.13 -10.24 1.02
N ARG A 86 0.62 -11.33 1.06
CA ARG A 86 0.65 -12.35 0.00
C ARG A 86 -0.74 -12.84 -0.39
N ASP A 87 -1.59 -13.14 0.59
CA ASP A 87 -2.92 -13.70 0.34
C ASP A 87 -3.80 -12.74 -0.47
N LEU A 88 -3.69 -11.43 -0.21
CA LEU A 88 -4.39 -10.41 -0.99
C LEU A 88 -3.90 -10.40 -2.44
N LEU A 89 -2.57 -10.49 -2.66
CA LEU A 89 -1.98 -10.49 -3.99
C LEU A 89 -2.43 -11.74 -4.78
N VAL A 90 -2.36 -12.91 -4.17
CA VAL A 90 -2.78 -14.18 -4.77
C VAL A 90 -4.26 -14.11 -5.17
N LYS A 91 -5.14 -13.68 -4.26
CA LYS A 91 -6.58 -13.52 -4.55
C LYS A 91 -6.87 -12.53 -5.67
N PHE A 92 -6.09 -11.44 -5.75
CA PHE A 92 -6.23 -10.50 -6.85
C PHE A 92 -5.86 -11.15 -8.18
N LEU A 93 -4.70 -11.79 -8.26
CA LEU A 93 -4.22 -12.44 -9.49
C LEU A 93 -5.16 -13.56 -9.94
N ASP A 94 -5.63 -14.41 -9.00
CA ASP A 94 -6.65 -15.44 -9.27
C ASP A 94 -7.95 -14.84 -9.80
N GLY A 95 -8.44 -13.80 -9.16
CA GLY A 95 -9.71 -13.15 -9.51
C GLY A 95 -9.71 -12.52 -10.90
N VAL A 96 -8.58 -11.94 -11.31
CA VAL A 96 -8.42 -11.39 -12.67
C VAL A 96 -7.95 -12.45 -13.68
N GLY A 97 -7.63 -13.66 -13.24
CA GLY A 97 -7.25 -14.79 -14.09
C GLY A 97 -5.81 -14.73 -14.61
N ILE A 98 -4.88 -14.19 -13.81
CA ILE A 98 -3.47 -14.11 -14.13
C ILE A 98 -2.72 -15.29 -13.50
N ALA A 99 -1.96 -16.01 -14.32
CA ALA A 99 -1.08 -17.07 -13.83
C ALA A 99 0.04 -16.47 -12.96
N HIS A 100 0.31 -17.10 -11.81
CA HIS A 100 1.30 -16.61 -10.86
C HIS A 100 2.00 -17.78 -10.14
N ASP A 101 3.08 -17.48 -9.43
CA ASP A 101 3.93 -18.44 -8.72
C ASP A 101 3.29 -19.04 -7.44
N GLY A 102 2.08 -18.63 -7.09
CA GLY A 102 1.42 -18.94 -5.81
C GLY A 102 1.94 -18.09 -4.64
N GLU A 103 2.88 -17.20 -4.89
CA GLU A 103 3.43 -16.27 -3.89
C GLU A 103 3.02 -14.80 -4.10
N GLY A 104 2.13 -14.55 -5.06
CA GLY A 104 1.63 -13.22 -5.38
C GLY A 104 2.48 -12.46 -6.40
N ALA A 105 3.43 -13.13 -7.05
CA ALA A 105 4.17 -12.61 -8.18
C ALA A 105 3.74 -13.29 -9.48
N ALA A 106 3.67 -12.53 -10.56
CA ALA A 106 3.41 -13.02 -11.91
C ALA A 106 4.60 -12.66 -12.79
N ASP A 107 5.08 -13.64 -13.58
CA ASP A 107 6.21 -13.42 -14.50
C ASP A 107 5.76 -12.61 -15.71
N ASP A 108 4.56 -12.90 -16.21
CA ASP A 108 3.96 -12.22 -17.36
C ASP A 108 2.60 -11.64 -17.00
N LEU A 109 2.42 -10.36 -17.29
CA LEU A 109 1.13 -9.69 -17.18
C LEU A 109 0.52 -9.56 -18.58
N PRO A 110 -0.79 -9.82 -18.75
CA PRO A 110 -1.44 -9.65 -20.05
C PRO A 110 -1.43 -8.18 -20.47
N ASP A 111 -1.39 -7.93 -21.78
CA ASP A 111 -1.43 -6.56 -22.34
C ASP A 111 -2.67 -5.78 -21.93
N THR A 112 -3.78 -6.47 -21.66
CA THR A 112 -5.04 -5.86 -21.24
C THR A 112 -5.68 -6.65 -20.12
N ILE A 113 -6.46 -5.97 -19.28
CA ILE A 113 -7.24 -6.58 -18.21
C ILE A 113 -8.74 -6.47 -18.53
N ASP A 114 -9.48 -7.53 -18.26
CA ASP A 114 -10.95 -7.52 -18.32
C ASP A 114 -11.50 -6.64 -17.19
N ALA A 115 -12.16 -5.54 -17.57
CA ALA A 115 -12.68 -4.55 -16.62
C ALA A 115 -13.78 -5.11 -15.70
N ASP A 116 -14.61 -6.04 -16.19
CA ASP A 116 -15.68 -6.63 -15.38
C ASP A 116 -15.10 -7.62 -14.34
N LYS A 117 -14.14 -8.44 -14.74
CA LYS A 117 -13.41 -9.31 -13.82
C LYS A 117 -12.65 -8.49 -12.78
N LEU A 118 -11.95 -7.44 -13.19
CA LEU A 118 -11.25 -6.54 -12.29
C LEU A 118 -12.21 -5.96 -11.25
N LYS A 119 -13.35 -5.43 -11.69
CA LYS A 119 -14.36 -4.85 -10.80
C LYS A 119 -14.92 -5.88 -9.82
N ALA A 120 -15.27 -7.07 -10.29
CA ALA A 120 -15.76 -8.15 -9.44
C ALA A 120 -14.72 -8.58 -8.40
N THR A 121 -13.46 -8.73 -8.82
CA THR A 121 -12.34 -9.08 -7.95
C THR A 121 -12.13 -8.03 -6.86
N VAL A 122 -12.08 -6.75 -7.23
CA VAL A 122 -11.87 -5.67 -6.26
C VAL A 122 -13.03 -5.57 -5.27
N GLN A 123 -14.29 -5.80 -5.70
CA GLN A 123 -15.42 -5.84 -4.77
C GLN A 123 -15.31 -7.02 -3.79
N SER A 124 -14.84 -8.18 -4.23
CA SER A 124 -14.57 -9.32 -3.35
C SER A 124 -13.47 -8.98 -2.33
N LEU A 125 -12.38 -8.36 -2.77
CA LEU A 125 -11.31 -7.94 -1.87
C LEU A 125 -11.78 -6.90 -0.83
N LEU A 126 -12.61 -5.94 -1.24
CA LEU A 126 -13.19 -4.93 -0.34
C LEU A 126 -14.18 -5.52 0.67
N ALA A 127 -14.72 -6.70 0.42
CA ALA A 127 -15.56 -7.42 1.37
C ALA A 127 -14.75 -8.20 2.42
N GLU A 128 -13.51 -8.59 2.10
CA GLU A 128 -12.66 -9.44 2.94
C GLU A 128 -11.56 -8.68 3.67
N TYR A 129 -11.04 -7.61 3.06
CA TYR A 129 -9.89 -6.85 3.55
C TYR A 129 -10.26 -5.42 3.91
N ASP A 130 -9.42 -4.81 4.73
CA ASP A 130 -9.53 -3.37 5.00
C ASP A 130 -9.46 -2.57 3.69
N PRO A 131 -10.44 -1.67 3.44
CA PRO A 131 -10.48 -0.87 2.22
C PRO A 131 -9.20 -0.06 1.98
N GLU A 132 -8.56 0.45 3.02
CA GLU A 132 -7.31 1.19 2.90
C GLU A 132 -6.16 0.29 2.41
N LEU A 133 -6.10 -0.97 2.86
CA LEU A 133 -5.12 -1.94 2.38
C LEU A 133 -5.31 -2.23 0.89
N VAL A 134 -6.57 -2.46 0.46
CA VAL A 134 -6.90 -2.67 -0.96
C VAL A 134 -6.54 -1.43 -1.79
N ALA A 135 -6.84 -0.23 -1.27
CA ALA A 135 -6.48 1.03 -1.91
C ALA A 135 -4.96 1.19 -2.08
N VAL A 136 -4.17 0.91 -1.04
CA VAL A 136 -2.70 0.94 -1.12
C VAL A 136 -2.19 -0.06 -2.14
N TYR A 137 -2.71 -1.29 -2.15
CA TYR A 137 -2.33 -2.31 -3.12
C TYR A 137 -2.57 -1.84 -4.56
N LEU A 138 -3.79 -1.42 -4.89
CA LEU A 138 -4.14 -1.01 -6.26
C LEU A 138 -3.36 0.24 -6.71
N ASN A 139 -3.18 1.22 -5.82
CA ASN A 139 -2.36 2.39 -6.12
C ASN A 139 -0.88 2.03 -6.33
N THR A 140 -0.35 1.05 -5.57
CA THR A 140 1.01 0.55 -5.76
C THR A 140 1.13 -0.20 -7.10
N PHE A 141 0.15 -1.03 -7.43
CA PHE A 141 0.10 -1.75 -8.70
C PHE A 141 0.11 -0.76 -9.89
N GLN A 142 -0.66 0.32 -9.81
CA GLN A 142 -0.71 1.36 -10.84
C GLN A 142 0.62 2.09 -11.06
N LEU A 143 1.57 2.05 -10.10
CA LEU A 143 2.91 2.63 -10.30
C LEU A 143 3.69 1.95 -11.42
N GLN A 144 3.37 0.71 -11.76
CA GLN A 144 4.00 -0.05 -12.85
C GLN A 144 3.69 0.55 -14.23
N ARG A 145 2.64 1.37 -14.35
CA ARG A 145 2.22 2.06 -15.59
C ARG A 145 2.07 1.12 -16.79
N LEU A 146 1.44 -0.01 -16.57
CA LEU A 146 1.19 -0.98 -17.62
C LEU A 146 0.22 -0.39 -18.65
N GLU A 147 0.61 -0.43 -19.93
CA GLU A 147 -0.27 -0.09 -21.04
C GLU A 147 -1.47 -1.05 -21.08
N GLY A 148 -2.66 -0.56 -21.40
CA GLY A 148 -3.87 -1.39 -21.42
C GLY A 148 -4.51 -1.69 -20.05
N TRP A 149 -3.94 -1.16 -18.95
CA TRP A 149 -4.44 -1.35 -17.58
C TRP A 149 -5.14 -0.12 -17.00
N ASP A 150 -5.61 0.77 -17.85
CA ASP A 150 -6.33 2.00 -17.45
C ASP A 150 -7.57 1.74 -16.60
N ALA A 151 -8.19 0.57 -16.75
CA ALA A 151 -9.35 0.16 -15.96
C ALA A 151 -9.09 0.20 -14.44
N ILE A 152 -7.84 -0.04 -13.97
CA ILE A 152 -7.48 0.12 -12.55
C ILE A 152 -7.59 1.57 -12.12
N ARG A 153 -7.07 2.51 -12.92
CA ARG A 153 -7.16 3.95 -12.62
C ARG A 153 -8.60 4.41 -12.56
N ASP A 154 -9.40 3.96 -13.53
CA ASP A 154 -10.80 4.35 -13.64
C ASP A 154 -11.61 3.77 -12.47
N LEU A 155 -11.31 2.55 -12.03
CA LEU A 155 -11.91 1.93 -10.86
C LEU A 155 -11.55 2.67 -9.55
N ILE A 156 -10.27 3.03 -9.37
CA ILE A 156 -9.84 3.82 -8.21
C ILE A 156 -10.53 5.18 -8.19
N ALA A 157 -10.70 5.83 -9.36
CA ALA A 157 -11.38 7.12 -9.46
C ALA A 157 -12.87 7.02 -9.15
N ALA A 158 -13.50 5.90 -9.50
CA ALA A 158 -14.94 5.68 -9.35
C ALA A 158 -15.36 5.25 -7.94
N ASP A 159 -14.49 4.59 -7.16
CA ASP A 159 -14.83 4.10 -5.82
C ASP A 159 -14.09 4.91 -4.73
N PRO A 160 -14.81 5.71 -3.92
CA PRO A 160 -14.20 6.52 -2.86
C PRO A 160 -13.39 5.71 -1.83
N ARG A 161 -13.72 4.43 -1.62
CA ARG A 161 -12.99 3.55 -0.69
C ARG A 161 -11.57 3.24 -1.17
N LEU A 162 -11.30 3.40 -2.46
CA LEU A 162 -10.00 3.16 -3.08
C LEU A 162 -9.16 4.43 -3.22
N GLN A 163 -9.74 5.60 -2.88
CA GLN A 163 -9.06 6.88 -2.95
C GLN A 163 -8.31 7.17 -1.65
N LEU A 164 -7.00 7.04 -1.68
CA LEU A 164 -6.15 7.37 -0.52
C LEU A 164 -6.25 8.87 -0.20
N GLY A 165 -6.46 9.18 1.09
CA GLY A 165 -6.58 10.57 1.57
C GLY A 165 -7.97 11.19 1.39
N ALA A 166 -8.94 10.46 0.86
CA ALA A 166 -10.33 10.87 0.94
C ALA A 166 -10.83 10.76 2.41
N PRO A 167 -11.69 11.67 2.86
CA PRO A 167 -12.29 11.52 4.19
C PRO A 167 -13.07 10.18 4.21
N ALA A 168 -12.84 9.39 5.26
CA ALA A 168 -13.57 8.13 5.43
C ALA A 168 -15.07 8.39 5.32
N PRO A 169 -15.84 7.58 4.57
CA PRO A 169 -17.29 7.72 4.54
C PRO A 169 -17.78 7.62 5.99
N ALA A 170 -18.58 8.62 6.41
CA ALA A 170 -19.19 8.63 7.74
C ALA A 170 -19.83 7.26 7.95
N LYS A 171 -19.45 6.55 9.02
CA LYS A 171 -20.15 5.34 9.44
C LYS A 171 -21.62 5.72 9.52
N ALA A 172 -22.46 5.09 8.71
CA ALA A 172 -23.89 5.19 8.85
C ALA A 172 -24.18 4.77 10.30
N GLU A 173 -24.56 5.72 11.14
CA GLU A 173 -25.07 5.44 12.47
C GLU A 173 -26.24 4.48 12.28
N ALA A 174 -26.06 3.23 12.74
CA ALA A 174 -27.15 2.28 12.86
C ALA A 174 -28.16 2.95 13.78
N GLY A 175 -29.23 3.44 13.18
CA GLY A 175 -30.31 4.10 13.89
C GLY A 175 -30.80 3.19 15.02
N GLU A 176 -30.65 3.68 16.21
CA GLU A 176 -31.32 3.20 17.41
C GLU A 176 -32.81 3.45 17.21
N ALA A 177 -33.49 2.45 16.66
CA ALA A 177 -34.97 2.43 16.66
C ALA A 177 -35.42 2.20 18.09
N ALA A 178 -35.85 3.29 18.71
CA ALA A 178 -36.50 3.32 19.97
C ALA A 178 -37.69 2.32 20.00
N ALA A 179 -37.69 1.49 21.02
CA ALA A 179 -38.92 0.80 21.47
C ALA A 179 -39.81 1.82 22.19
N GLU A 180 -41.03 1.94 21.76
CA GLU A 180 -42.20 2.25 22.56
C GLU A 180 -43.19 1.11 22.49
#